data_595d30350ace946173de6b13af5530b8
#
_entry.id   595d30350ace946173de6b13af5530b8
#
_cell.length_a   1.000
_cell.length_b   1.000
_cell.length_c   1.000
_cell.angle_alpha   90.00
_cell.angle_beta   90.00
_cell.angle_gamma   90.00
#
_symmetry.space_group_name_H-M   'P 1'
#
loop_
_entity.id
_entity.type
_entity.pdbx_description
1 polymer ?
#
loop_
_entity_poly.entity_id
_entity_poly.type
_entity_poly.pdbx_seq_one_letter_code
_entity_poly.pdbx_strand_id
1 'polypeptide(L)'
;MQSRLLASEERRKELEKGTEALQATLRSAIGERDAAMTRADTLQAELTETAQSVAPEFLQTEELAATVDFLTDALSSTAATRDEIVADTADAMAHIDTLELERELMAERNERIFSQLEEAVSVSLAPLDEMFNAAGLPADSIIETVRRGYSGQGGPLTPLTFSTRGTDEMPDAEMERANAIFERLDALNLYRIAVEKTPFSEPVRGTYRYTSGFGPRRDPINGERRMHNGTDFAARHGAPIYATADGTVIKAGWATGYGRIVTIRHDFGIETRYAHLSRIRVSVGDRVSRGDQIGDMGNSGRSTGTHLHYEVRIDGEPVNPMKFIKAARDVF
;
A
#
# COMPACT_ATOMS: atom_id res chain seq x y z
N MET A 1 5.29 -7.73 -7.93
CA MET A 1 4.81 -6.35 -8.07
C MET A 1 5.93 -5.38 -8.48
N GLN A 2 7.06 -5.34 -7.77
CA GLN A 2 8.21 -4.48 -8.11
C GLN A 2 8.71 -4.60 -9.57
N SER A 3 8.77 -5.79 -10.15
CA SER A 3 9.26 -5.98 -11.53
C SER A 3 8.35 -5.36 -12.61
N ARG A 4 7.05 -5.25 -12.34
CA ARG A 4 6.11 -4.61 -13.26
C ARG A 4 6.11 -3.08 -13.16
N LEU A 5 6.36 -2.54 -11.98
CA LEU A 5 6.59 -1.11 -11.76
C LEU A 5 7.87 -0.65 -12.47
N LEU A 6 8.98 -1.36 -12.26
CA LEU A 6 10.24 -1.07 -12.95
C LEU A 6 10.12 -1.11 -14.48
N ALA A 7 9.38 -2.10 -15.02
CA ALA A 7 9.16 -2.18 -16.47
C ALA A 7 8.26 -1.04 -17.00
N SER A 8 7.35 -0.50 -16.19
CA SER A 8 6.53 0.66 -16.57
C SER A 8 7.34 1.96 -16.54
N GLU A 9 8.25 2.09 -15.59
CA GLU A 9 9.17 3.23 -15.48
C GLU A 9 10.20 3.25 -16.60
N GLU A 10 10.75 2.10 -16.98
CA GLU A 10 11.65 2.01 -18.13
C GLU A 10 10.96 2.43 -19.43
N ARG A 11 9.71 1.97 -19.66
CA ARG A 11 8.92 2.40 -20.81
C ARG A 11 8.63 3.90 -20.81
N ARG A 12 8.30 4.47 -19.64
CA ARG A 12 8.05 5.91 -19.53
C ARG A 12 9.30 6.71 -19.89
N LYS A 13 10.47 6.33 -19.36
CA LYS A 13 11.75 6.96 -19.69
C LYS A 13 12.12 6.83 -21.17
N GLU A 14 11.81 5.70 -21.80
CA GLU A 14 12.01 5.54 -23.25
C GLU A 14 11.05 6.45 -24.04
N LEU A 15 9.80 6.59 -23.63
CA LEU A 15 8.82 7.49 -24.24
C LEU A 15 9.21 8.96 -24.09
N GLU A 16 9.64 9.38 -22.89
CA GLU A 16 10.11 10.75 -22.63
C GLU A 16 11.36 11.09 -23.44
N LYS A 17 12.35 10.20 -23.53
CA LYS A 17 13.50 10.35 -24.42
C LYS A 17 13.09 10.39 -25.89
N GLY A 18 12.10 9.59 -26.29
CA GLY A 18 11.53 9.59 -27.63
C GLY A 18 10.88 10.94 -27.97
N THR A 19 10.09 11.51 -27.06
CA THR A 19 9.45 12.81 -27.26
C THR A 19 10.47 13.96 -27.31
N GLU A 20 11.50 13.96 -26.46
CA GLU A 20 12.58 14.96 -26.50
C GLU A 20 13.38 14.88 -27.81
N ALA A 21 13.71 13.67 -28.25
CA ALA A 21 14.40 13.45 -29.51
C ALA A 21 13.55 13.92 -30.69
N LEU A 22 12.26 13.63 -30.69
CA LEU A 22 11.32 14.09 -31.72
C LEU A 22 11.15 15.62 -31.72
N GLN A 23 11.05 16.23 -30.55
CA GLN A 23 10.99 17.69 -30.42
C GLN A 23 12.28 18.36 -30.92
N ALA A 24 13.45 17.77 -30.63
CA ALA A 24 14.71 18.25 -31.16
C ALA A 24 14.78 18.14 -32.68
N THR A 25 14.35 17.01 -33.21
CA THR A 25 14.27 16.78 -34.68
C THR A 25 13.28 17.76 -35.33
N LEU A 26 12.12 17.99 -34.71
CA LEU A 26 11.13 18.95 -35.19
C LEU A 26 11.69 20.39 -35.21
N ARG A 27 12.41 20.80 -34.16
CA ARG A 27 13.07 22.12 -34.11
C ARG A 27 14.12 22.27 -35.21
N SER A 28 14.91 21.20 -35.47
CA SER A 28 15.89 21.18 -36.53
C SER A 28 15.19 21.30 -37.90
N ALA A 29 14.15 20.51 -38.14
CA ALA A 29 13.39 20.53 -39.40
C ALA A 29 12.71 21.89 -39.63
N ILE A 30 12.15 22.53 -38.58
CA ILE A 30 11.60 23.90 -38.70
C ILE A 30 12.71 24.89 -39.05
N GLY A 31 13.89 24.80 -38.45
CA GLY A 31 15.03 25.65 -38.76
C GLY A 31 15.52 25.49 -40.18
N GLU A 32 15.61 24.26 -40.70
CA GLU A 32 15.98 23.93 -42.06
C GLU A 32 14.95 24.44 -43.07
N ARG A 33 13.66 24.28 -42.76
CA ARG A 33 12.55 24.84 -43.55
C ARG A 33 12.67 26.36 -43.67
N ASP A 34 12.85 27.05 -42.52
CA ASP A 34 12.92 28.52 -42.53
C ASP A 34 14.16 29.02 -43.27
N ALA A 35 15.28 28.30 -43.17
CA ALA A 35 16.47 28.58 -43.98
C ALA A 35 16.26 28.32 -45.46
N ALA A 36 15.54 27.26 -45.83
CA ALA A 36 15.19 26.96 -47.24
C ALA A 36 14.23 28.00 -47.82
N MET A 37 13.22 28.42 -47.03
CA MET A 37 12.31 29.50 -47.45
C MET A 37 13.06 30.83 -47.65
N THR A 38 13.97 31.20 -46.74
CA THR A 38 14.78 32.42 -46.88
C THR A 38 15.66 32.37 -48.12
N ARG A 39 16.25 31.19 -48.45
CA ARG A 39 17.03 31.00 -49.68
C ARG A 39 16.16 31.12 -50.93
N ALA A 40 14.96 30.55 -50.92
CA ALA A 40 14.01 30.64 -52.04
C ALA A 40 13.61 32.11 -52.28
N ASP A 41 13.31 32.87 -51.21
CA ASP A 41 12.97 34.29 -51.31
C ASP A 41 14.14 35.11 -51.86
N THR A 42 15.37 34.80 -51.38
CA THR A 42 16.59 35.48 -51.88
C THR A 42 16.83 35.19 -53.35
N LEU A 43 16.75 33.92 -53.76
CA LEU A 43 16.89 33.53 -55.16
C LEU A 43 15.81 34.14 -56.03
N GLN A 44 14.59 34.28 -55.56
CA GLN A 44 13.49 34.90 -56.27
C GLN A 44 13.70 36.42 -56.45
N ALA A 45 14.26 37.09 -55.42
CA ALA A 45 14.66 38.49 -55.49
C ALA A 45 15.81 38.68 -56.48
N GLU A 46 16.86 37.86 -56.46
CA GLU A 46 17.99 37.91 -57.39
C GLU A 46 17.52 37.64 -58.81
N LEU A 47 16.60 36.72 -59.02
CA LEU A 47 16.03 36.42 -60.33
C LEU A 47 15.23 37.61 -60.85
N THR A 48 14.49 38.32 -60.03
CA THR A 48 13.71 39.50 -60.35
C THR A 48 14.64 40.69 -60.68
N GLU A 49 15.70 40.89 -59.90
CA GLU A 49 16.71 41.90 -60.11
C GLU A 49 17.50 41.68 -61.37
N THR A 50 17.89 40.41 -61.67
CA THR A 50 18.58 40.02 -62.90
C THR A 50 17.69 40.23 -64.13
N ALA A 51 16.41 39.83 -64.00
CA ALA A 51 15.43 40.05 -65.10
C ALA A 51 15.14 41.53 -65.34
N GLN A 52 15.24 42.39 -64.39
CA GLN A 52 15.09 43.86 -64.56
C GLN A 52 16.37 44.56 -65.02
N SER A 53 17.55 44.01 -64.77
CA SER A 53 18.83 44.57 -65.18
C SER A 53 19.24 44.25 -66.63
N VAL A 54 18.57 43.31 -67.27
CA VAL A 54 18.79 42.93 -68.68
C VAL A 54 18.09 43.94 -69.59
N ALA A 55 18.72 45.08 -69.83
CA ALA A 55 18.33 45.98 -70.90
C ALA A 55 18.56 45.29 -72.28
N PRO A 56 17.73 45.57 -73.30
CA PRO A 56 17.69 44.80 -74.54
C PRO A 56 18.81 45.14 -75.51
N GLU A 57 20.07 44.92 -75.13
CA GLU A 57 21.18 44.94 -76.08
C GLU A 57 22.17 43.82 -75.78
N PHE A 58 22.13 42.77 -76.67
CA PHE A 58 23.20 41.85 -76.91
C PHE A 58 23.91 41.17 -75.71
N LEU A 59 23.22 40.32 -75.07
CA LEU A 59 23.89 39.31 -74.23
C LEU A 59 23.66 37.93 -74.86
N GLN A 60 24.74 37.19 -74.95
CA GLN A 60 24.82 35.86 -75.54
C GLN A 60 23.71 34.97 -75.02
N THR A 61 22.83 34.54 -75.87
CA THR A 61 21.66 33.69 -75.53
C THR A 61 22.01 32.39 -74.82
N GLU A 62 23.24 31.90 -74.93
CA GLU A 62 23.75 30.71 -74.25
C GLU A 62 24.02 30.90 -72.74
N GLU A 63 24.60 32.02 -72.28
CA GLU A 63 24.87 32.30 -70.89
C GLU A 63 23.58 32.56 -70.12
N LEU A 64 22.62 33.24 -70.71
CA LEU A 64 21.32 33.49 -70.14
C LEU A 64 20.52 32.19 -70.01
N ALA A 65 20.54 31.33 -71.00
CA ALA A 65 19.90 30.01 -70.97
C ALA A 65 20.51 29.11 -69.87
N ALA A 66 21.84 29.05 -69.78
CA ALA A 66 22.53 28.30 -68.72
C ALA A 66 22.21 28.80 -67.31
N THR A 67 22.06 30.12 -67.10
CA THR A 67 21.68 30.73 -65.81
C THR A 67 20.24 30.40 -65.44
N VAL A 68 19.33 30.48 -66.42
CA VAL A 68 17.91 30.08 -66.19
C VAL A 68 17.77 28.61 -65.87
N ASP A 69 18.50 27.73 -66.59
CA ASP A 69 18.52 26.30 -66.31
C ASP A 69 19.05 26.00 -64.89
N PHE A 70 20.18 26.63 -64.50
CA PHE A 70 20.72 26.48 -63.12
C PHE A 70 19.75 26.95 -62.04
N LEU A 71 19.10 28.10 -62.23
CA LEU A 71 18.11 28.62 -61.27
C LEU A 71 16.85 27.73 -61.21
N THR A 72 16.44 27.19 -62.33
CA THR A 72 15.31 26.26 -62.44
C THR A 72 15.60 24.96 -61.68
N ASP A 73 16.79 24.40 -61.86
CA ASP A 73 17.25 23.20 -61.13
C ASP A 73 17.38 23.47 -59.62
N ALA A 74 17.96 24.61 -59.23
CA ALA A 74 18.07 25.02 -57.84
C ALA A 74 16.70 25.22 -57.19
N LEU A 75 15.76 25.83 -57.88
CA LEU A 75 14.39 26.02 -57.42
C LEU A 75 13.65 24.68 -57.28
N SER A 76 13.81 23.79 -58.25
CA SER A 76 13.23 22.46 -58.26
C SER A 76 13.77 21.60 -57.09
N SER A 77 15.11 21.65 -56.87
CA SER A 77 15.75 20.95 -55.73
C SER A 77 15.28 21.52 -54.39
N THR A 78 15.17 22.85 -54.28
CA THR A 78 14.70 23.51 -53.06
C THR A 78 13.21 23.16 -52.76
N ALA A 79 12.39 23.12 -53.80
CA ALA A 79 10.99 22.71 -53.70
C ALA A 79 10.84 21.25 -53.22
N ALA A 80 11.64 20.34 -53.81
CA ALA A 80 11.65 18.93 -53.37
C ALA A 80 12.07 18.77 -51.92
N THR A 81 13.14 19.46 -51.50
CA THR A 81 13.58 19.45 -50.08
C THR A 81 12.52 20.03 -49.16
N ARG A 82 11.85 21.11 -49.57
CA ARG A 82 10.74 21.67 -48.78
C ARG A 82 9.62 20.66 -48.63
N ASP A 83 9.22 19.96 -49.67
CA ASP A 83 8.11 19.00 -49.63
C ASP A 83 8.46 17.80 -48.78
N GLU A 84 9.71 17.33 -48.79
CA GLU A 84 10.22 16.29 -47.87
C GLU A 84 10.17 16.74 -46.39
N ILE A 85 10.66 17.93 -46.08
CA ILE A 85 10.62 18.49 -44.72
C ILE A 85 9.17 18.65 -44.22
N VAL A 86 8.26 19.08 -45.10
CA VAL A 86 6.84 19.21 -44.77
C VAL A 86 6.22 17.85 -44.44
N ALA A 87 6.53 16.80 -45.22
CA ALA A 87 6.07 15.45 -44.96
C ALA A 87 6.62 14.91 -43.60
N ASP A 88 7.93 15.02 -43.37
CA ASP A 88 8.57 14.59 -42.15
C ASP A 88 8.02 15.33 -40.92
N THR A 89 7.72 16.62 -41.08
CA THR A 89 7.13 17.44 -39.98
C THR A 89 5.71 16.97 -39.69
N ALA A 90 4.92 16.64 -40.71
CA ALA A 90 3.55 16.13 -40.48
C ALA A 90 3.56 14.76 -39.79
N ASP A 91 4.47 13.87 -40.20
CA ASP A 91 4.64 12.57 -39.55
C ASP A 91 5.11 12.69 -38.08
N ALA A 92 6.05 13.61 -37.80
CA ALA A 92 6.51 13.89 -36.45
C ALA A 92 5.39 14.45 -35.56
N MET A 93 4.55 15.35 -36.09
CA MET A 93 3.38 15.88 -35.40
C MET A 93 2.36 14.77 -35.05
N ALA A 94 2.02 13.92 -36.04
CA ALA A 94 1.11 12.82 -35.84
C ALA A 94 1.63 11.83 -34.75
N HIS A 95 2.95 11.66 -34.68
CA HIS A 95 3.56 10.82 -33.67
C HIS A 95 3.53 11.47 -32.27
N ILE A 96 3.74 12.78 -32.18
CA ILE A 96 3.59 13.55 -30.94
C ILE A 96 2.17 13.43 -30.42
N ASP A 97 1.15 13.65 -31.27
CA ASP A 97 -0.26 13.52 -30.88
C ASP A 97 -0.57 12.12 -30.28
N THR A 98 0.01 11.08 -30.91
CA THR A 98 -0.15 9.70 -30.42
C THR A 98 0.49 9.50 -29.05
N LEU A 99 1.71 10.01 -28.85
CA LEU A 99 2.41 9.91 -27.57
C LEU A 99 1.72 10.72 -26.45
N GLU A 100 1.17 11.88 -26.78
CA GLU A 100 0.38 12.68 -25.84
C GLU A 100 -0.87 11.93 -25.40
N LEU A 101 -1.59 11.31 -26.34
CA LEU A 101 -2.75 10.48 -26.01
C LEU A 101 -2.37 9.27 -25.15
N GLU A 102 -1.29 8.57 -25.48
CA GLU A 102 -0.80 7.45 -24.66
C GLU A 102 -0.42 7.90 -23.24
N ARG A 103 0.21 9.05 -23.11
CA ARG A 103 0.55 9.64 -21.80
C ARG A 103 -0.70 9.95 -20.99
N GLU A 104 -1.71 10.51 -21.61
CA GLU A 104 -2.98 10.83 -20.96
C GLU A 104 -3.70 9.58 -20.48
N LEU A 105 -3.78 8.55 -21.32
CA LEU A 105 -4.34 7.25 -20.95
C LEU A 105 -3.56 6.53 -19.84
N MET A 106 -2.23 6.68 -19.81
CA MET A 106 -1.41 6.16 -18.72
C MET A 106 -1.65 6.91 -17.41
N ALA A 107 -1.78 8.24 -17.46
CA ALA A 107 -2.09 9.04 -16.27
C ALA A 107 -3.47 8.68 -15.67
N GLU A 108 -4.50 8.56 -16.53
CA GLU A 108 -5.83 8.11 -16.08
C GLU A 108 -5.80 6.70 -15.49
N ARG A 109 -5.02 5.80 -16.07
CA ARG A 109 -4.86 4.45 -15.58
C ARG A 109 -4.15 4.41 -14.22
N ASN A 110 -3.09 5.20 -14.06
CA ASN A 110 -2.36 5.33 -12.80
C ASN A 110 -3.26 5.89 -11.70
N GLU A 111 -4.00 6.96 -12.00
CA GLU A 111 -4.97 7.55 -11.09
C GLU A 111 -5.99 6.53 -10.57
N ARG A 112 -6.54 5.72 -11.48
CA ARG A 112 -7.50 4.66 -11.14
C ARG A 112 -6.87 3.58 -10.27
N ILE A 113 -5.62 3.17 -10.56
CA ILE A 113 -4.89 2.19 -9.76
C ILE A 113 -4.61 2.72 -8.35
N PHE A 114 -4.14 3.97 -8.23
CA PHE A 114 -3.88 4.58 -6.93
C PHE A 114 -5.15 4.71 -6.10
N SER A 115 -6.23 5.21 -6.68
CA SER A 115 -7.53 5.33 -6.01
C SER A 115 -8.05 3.98 -5.51
N GLN A 116 -7.96 2.92 -6.32
CA GLN A 116 -8.37 1.57 -5.90
C GLN A 116 -7.49 1.01 -4.78
N LEU A 117 -6.18 1.27 -4.80
CA LEU A 117 -5.27 0.83 -3.75
C LEU A 117 -5.54 1.59 -2.43
N GLU A 118 -5.73 2.89 -2.49
CA GLU A 118 -6.08 3.73 -1.34
C GLU A 118 -7.38 3.27 -0.69
N GLU A 119 -8.41 3.03 -1.51
CA GLU A 119 -9.70 2.53 -1.05
C GLU A 119 -9.56 1.14 -0.40
N ALA A 120 -8.90 0.19 -1.08
CA ALA A 120 -8.71 -1.17 -0.58
C ALA A 120 -7.96 -1.21 0.76
N VAL A 121 -6.92 -0.39 0.89
CA VAL A 121 -6.15 -0.27 2.14
C VAL A 121 -6.99 0.40 3.23
N SER A 122 -7.71 1.46 2.91
CA SER A 122 -8.59 2.17 3.85
C SER A 122 -9.70 1.26 4.39
N VAL A 123 -10.39 0.53 3.50
CA VAL A 123 -11.42 -0.45 3.87
C VAL A 123 -10.85 -1.57 4.74
N SER A 124 -9.58 -1.93 4.55
CA SER A 124 -8.93 -2.98 5.35
C SER A 124 -8.45 -2.49 6.71
N LEU A 125 -8.02 -1.23 6.83
CA LEU A 125 -7.50 -0.65 8.07
C LEU A 125 -8.59 -0.21 9.03
N ALA A 126 -9.65 0.42 8.55
CA ALA A 126 -10.69 1.00 9.38
C ALA A 126 -11.32 0.01 10.38
N PRO A 127 -11.70 -1.23 10.00
CA PRO A 127 -12.23 -2.21 10.94
C PRO A 127 -11.22 -2.65 12.01
N LEU A 128 -9.93 -2.71 11.65
CA LEU A 128 -8.87 -3.09 12.60
C LEU A 128 -8.66 -1.98 13.65
N ASP A 129 -8.62 -0.74 13.22
CA ASP A 129 -8.51 0.42 14.11
C ASP A 129 -9.72 0.49 15.06
N GLU A 130 -10.93 0.34 14.54
CA GLU A 130 -12.15 0.29 15.32
C GLU A 130 -12.16 -0.86 16.33
N MET A 131 -11.65 -2.03 15.97
CA MET A 131 -11.51 -3.19 16.86
C MET A 131 -10.59 -2.92 18.04
N PHE A 132 -9.43 -2.32 17.84
CA PHE A 132 -8.52 -1.97 18.92
C PHE A 132 -9.11 -0.89 19.82
N ASN A 133 -9.75 0.13 19.25
CA ASN A 133 -10.42 1.19 19.98
C ASN A 133 -11.60 0.65 20.82
N ALA A 134 -12.42 -0.25 20.28
CA ALA A 134 -13.52 -0.91 21.00
C ALA A 134 -13.02 -1.79 22.16
N ALA A 135 -11.85 -2.40 22.01
CA ALA A 135 -11.19 -3.14 23.09
C ALA A 135 -10.64 -2.21 24.19
N GLY A 136 -10.55 -0.91 23.94
CA GLY A 136 -9.95 0.09 24.84
C GLY A 136 -8.42 0.09 24.80
N LEU A 137 -7.85 -0.34 23.69
CA LEU A 137 -6.41 -0.35 23.44
C LEU A 137 -6.03 0.82 22.53
N PRO A 138 -5.03 1.64 22.87
CA PRO A 138 -4.57 2.73 22.02
C PRO A 138 -3.82 2.17 20.80
N ALA A 139 -4.50 2.12 19.66
CA ALA A 139 -4.00 1.50 18.42
C ALA A 139 -2.61 2.00 18.02
N ASP A 140 -2.38 3.31 18.05
CA ASP A 140 -1.09 3.93 17.70
C ASP A 140 0.06 3.42 18.60
N SER A 141 -0.18 3.30 19.90
CA SER A 141 0.83 2.81 20.86
C SER A 141 1.18 1.33 20.63
N ILE A 142 0.18 0.53 20.27
CA ILE A 142 0.37 -0.89 19.94
C ILE A 142 1.16 -1.05 18.65
N ILE A 143 0.76 -0.35 17.61
CA ILE A 143 1.44 -0.36 16.31
C ILE A 143 2.91 0.08 16.47
N GLU A 144 3.16 1.13 17.23
CA GLU A 144 4.53 1.60 17.50
C GLU A 144 5.35 0.57 18.29
N THR A 145 4.72 -0.14 19.22
CA THR A 145 5.37 -1.22 19.96
C THR A 145 5.69 -2.42 19.07
N VAL A 146 4.77 -2.80 18.18
CA VAL A 146 5.02 -3.85 17.17
C VAL A 146 6.15 -3.43 16.24
N ARG A 147 6.13 -2.19 15.74
CA ARG A 147 7.16 -1.64 14.85
C ARG A 147 8.56 -1.71 15.48
N ARG A 148 8.70 -1.33 16.75
CA ARG A 148 9.98 -1.40 17.47
C ARG A 148 10.48 -2.82 17.72
N GLY A 149 9.57 -3.78 17.89
CA GLY A 149 9.89 -5.19 18.13
C GLY A 149 10.03 -6.01 16.85
N TYR A 150 9.67 -5.46 15.70
CA TYR A 150 9.64 -6.17 14.43
C TYR A 150 11.03 -6.22 13.81
N SER A 151 11.71 -7.37 13.98
CA SER A 151 13.00 -7.68 13.35
C SER A 151 12.86 -8.70 12.19
N GLY A 152 11.65 -8.77 11.58
CA GLY A 152 11.33 -9.77 10.56
C GLY A 152 12.04 -9.55 9.22
N GLN A 153 12.19 -10.63 8.46
CA GLN A 153 12.60 -10.58 7.05
C GLN A 153 11.49 -9.88 6.23
N GLY A 154 11.75 -8.66 5.83
CA GLY A 154 10.81 -7.74 5.21
C GLY A 154 10.60 -6.57 6.15
N GLY A 155 11.63 -5.75 6.32
CA GLY A 155 11.54 -4.50 7.09
C GLY A 155 10.46 -3.57 6.56
N PRO A 156 10.20 -2.43 7.23
CA PRO A 156 9.24 -1.46 6.76
C PRO A 156 9.53 -1.16 5.29
N LEU A 157 8.47 -1.07 4.49
CA LEU A 157 8.60 -0.69 3.09
C LEU A 157 9.37 0.63 3.07
N THR A 158 10.62 0.58 2.61
CA THR A 158 11.44 1.80 2.50
C THR A 158 10.73 2.75 1.55
N PRO A 159 10.62 4.04 1.89
CA PRO A 159 10.09 5.04 0.99
C PRO A 159 10.79 4.93 -0.36
N LEU A 160 10.03 5.05 -1.44
CA LEU A 160 10.59 5.14 -2.76
C LEU A 160 11.40 6.44 -2.82
N THR A 161 12.72 6.32 -2.79
CA THR A 161 13.62 7.44 -3.04
C THR A 161 14.26 7.19 -4.41
N PHE A 162 13.96 8.04 -5.38
CA PHE A 162 14.67 8.02 -6.63
C PHE A 162 16.00 8.77 -6.47
N SER A 163 17.08 8.14 -6.93
CA SER A 163 18.40 8.78 -6.97
C SER A 163 18.36 9.92 -7.99
N THR A 164 18.64 11.13 -7.55
CA THR A 164 18.67 12.40 -8.30
C THR A 164 19.74 12.49 -9.40
N ARG A 165 20.06 11.37 -10.06
CA ARG A 165 21.02 11.34 -11.18
C ARG A 165 20.39 11.17 -12.57
N GLY A 166 19.07 11.27 -12.68
CA GLY A 166 18.32 11.28 -13.93
C GLY A 166 17.29 12.41 -13.86
N THR A 167 17.24 13.22 -14.88
CA THR A 167 16.47 14.45 -15.03
C THR A 167 14.96 14.26 -15.23
N ASP A 168 14.37 13.15 -14.76
CA ASP A 168 12.93 12.90 -14.89
C ASP A 168 12.34 12.71 -13.51
N GLU A 169 11.91 13.80 -12.93
CA GLU A 169 11.11 13.86 -11.73
C GLU A 169 9.74 13.24 -12.04
N MET A 170 9.46 12.08 -11.43
CA MET A 170 8.07 11.72 -11.19
C MET A 170 7.41 12.93 -10.53
N PRO A 171 6.22 13.34 -10.92
CA PRO A 171 5.52 14.41 -10.22
C PRO A 171 5.58 14.10 -8.73
N ASP A 172 6.10 15.01 -7.91
CA ASP A 172 6.24 14.83 -6.46
C ASP A 172 4.96 14.29 -5.83
N ALA A 173 3.82 14.69 -6.37
CA ALA A 173 2.50 14.26 -5.94
C ALA A 173 2.22 12.74 -6.15
N GLU A 174 2.66 12.13 -7.25
CA GLU A 174 2.47 10.67 -7.46
C GLU A 174 3.39 9.86 -6.55
N MET A 175 4.59 10.35 -6.31
CA MET A 175 5.56 9.74 -5.41
C MET A 175 5.11 9.83 -3.95
N GLU A 176 4.64 11.00 -3.51
CA GLU A 176 4.06 11.18 -2.18
C GLU A 176 2.87 10.25 -1.97
N ARG A 177 2.01 10.15 -2.96
CA ARG A 177 0.84 9.28 -2.93
C ARG A 177 1.20 7.79 -2.86
N ALA A 178 2.18 7.35 -3.64
CA ALA A 178 2.71 5.99 -3.59
C ALA A 178 3.31 5.67 -2.21
N ASN A 179 4.11 6.58 -1.65
CA ASN A 179 4.68 6.45 -0.33
C ASN A 179 3.61 6.37 0.77
N ALA A 180 2.56 7.19 0.69
CA ALA A 180 1.43 7.15 1.61
C ALA A 180 0.69 5.79 1.56
N ILE A 181 0.54 5.19 0.39
CA ILE A 181 -0.03 3.84 0.23
C ILE A 181 0.88 2.79 0.89
N PHE A 182 2.20 2.88 0.70
CA PHE A 182 3.15 1.96 1.34
C PHE A 182 3.14 2.07 2.86
N GLU A 183 3.08 3.28 3.41
CA GLU A 183 2.96 3.48 4.86
C GLU A 183 1.69 2.84 5.42
N ARG A 184 0.56 2.97 4.72
CA ARG A 184 -0.70 2.33 5.11
C ARG A 184 -0.66 0.81 4.99
N LEU A 185 0.00 0.27 3.97
CA LEU A 185 0.22 -1.18 3.82
C LEU A 185 1.11 -1.75 4.92
N ASP A 186 2.14 -1.00 5.33
CA ASP A 186 2.97 -1.35 6.48
C ASP A 186 2.14 -1.35 7.76
N ALA A 187 1.34 -0.31 7.99
CA ALA A 187 0.41 -0.25 9.12
C ALA A 187 -0.55 -1.44 9.13
N LEU A 188 -1.12 -1.84 7.99
CA LEU A 188 -1.99 -3.02 7.90
C LEU A 188 -1.28 -4.31 8.32
N ASN A 189 -0.01 -4.48 7.93
CA ASN A 189 0.80 -5.61 8.35
C ASN A 189 1.07 -5.60 9.86
N LEU A 190 1.39 -4.42 10.42
CA LEU A 190 1.59 -4.25 11.85
C LEU A 190 0.31 -4.55 12.65
N TYR A 191 -0.86 -4.12 12.17
CA TYR A 191 -2.14 -4.48 12.77
C TYR A 191 -2.38 -5.99 12.79
N ARG A 192 -2.08 -6.70 11.71
CA ARG A 192 -2.21 -8.16 11.65
C ARG A 192 -1.34 -8.85 12.71
N ILE A 193 -0.10 -8.41 12.87
CA ILE A 193 0.80 -8.91 13.91
C ILE A 193 0.24 -8.60 15.31
N ALA A 194 -0.28 -7.39 15.51
CA ALA A 194 -0.87 -6.98 16.78
C ALA A 194 -2.09 -7.82 17.16
N VAL A 195 -2.92 -8.18 16.18
CA VAL A 195 -4.11 -9.04 16.37
C VAL A 195 -3.73 -10.44 16.88
N GLU A 196 -2.66 -11.05 16.37
CA GLU A 196 -2.21 -12.37 16.87
C GLU A 196 -1.75 -12.29 18.34
N LYS A 197 -1.22 -11.17 18.75
CA LYS A 197 -0.67 -10.93 20.10
C LYS A 197 -1.70 -10.39 21.10
N THR A 198 -2.92 -10.08 20.66
CA THR A 198 -4.01 -9.53 21.45
C THR A 198 -5.13 -10.56 21.59
N PRO A 199 -5.77 -10.72 22.79
CA PRO A 199 -6.72 -11.79 23.08
C PRO A 199 -8.10 -11.57 22.44
N PHE A 200 -8.14 -11.45 21.13
CA PHE A 200 -9.35 -11.25 20.32
C PHE A 200 -10.10 -12.54 19.99
N SER A 201 -9.52 -13.70 20.28
CA SER A 201 -10.18 -14.99 20.02
C SER A 201 -11.03 -15.46 21.19
N GLU A 202 -12.01 -16.34 20.90
CA GLU A 202 -12.79 -17.02 21.91
C GLU A 202 -11.97 -18.13 22.59
N PRO A 203 -12.00 -18.23 23.94
CA PRO A 203 -11.29 -19.27 24.68
C PRO A 203 -11.96 -20.65 24.58
N VAL A 204 -13.24 -20.69 24.15
CA VAL A 204 -14.04 -21.91 23.96
C VAL A 204 -14.62 -21.93 22.56
N ARG A 205 -14.50 -23.05 21.86
CA ARG A 205 -15.06 -23.24 20.50
C ARG A 205 -16.25 -24.15 20.52
N GLY A 206 -17.17 -23.99 19.60
CA GLY A 206 -18.38 -24.80 19.47
C GLY A 206 -19.51 -24.35 20.40
N THR A 207 -20.32 -25.29 20.90
CA THR A 207 -21.51 -24.95 21.73
C THR A 207 -21.12 -24.68 23.18
N TYR A 208 -21.30 -23.48 23.60
CA TYR A 208 -21.16 -23.04 24.99
C TYR A 208 -22.25 -22.03 25.36
N ARG A 209 -22.43 -21.81 26.67
CA ARG A 209 -23.35 -20.82 27.22
C ARG A 209 -22.57 -19.77 28.01
N TYR A 210 -22.78 -18.52 27.74
CA TYR A 210 -22.33 -17.40 28.58
C TYR A 210 -23.16 -17.38 29.88
N THR A 211 -22.52 -17.51 31.01
CA THR A 211 -23.21 -17.69 32.31
C THR A 211 -23.05 -16.50 33.23
N SER A 212 -21.93 -15.79 33.22
CA SER A 212 -21.74 -14.62 34.05
C SER A 212 -20.75 -13.62 33.42
N GLY A 213 -21.08 -12.34 33.50
CA GLY A 213 -20.27 -11.24 33.00
C GLY A 213 -19.26 -10.70 34.00
N PHE A 214 -18.37 -9.87 33.48
CA PHE A 214 -17.46 -9.04 34.25
C PHE A 214 -18.21 -7.96 35.02
N GLY A 215 -17.75 -7.66 36.25
CA GLY A 215 -18.26 -6.57 37.05
C GLY A 215 -18.84 -6.97 38.42
N PRO A 216 -19.41 -6.01 39.17
CA PRO A 216 -19.97 -6.27 40.49
C PRO A 216 -21.22 -7.16 40.41
N ARG A 217 -21.20 -8.27 41.10
CA ARG A 217 -22.35 -9.20 41.21
C ARG A 217 -22.50 -9.79 42.57
N ARG A 218 -23.62 -10.44 42.87
CA ARG A 218 -23.76 -11.28 44.06
C ARG A 218 -22.96 -12.58 43.84
N ASP A 219 -22.12 -12.89 44.81
CA ASP A 219 -21.34 -14.14 44.83
C ASP A 219 -22.31 -15.33 44.95
N PRO A 220 -22.24 -16.33 44.05
CA PRO A 220 -23.18 -17.43 44.03
C PRO A 220 -23.02 -18.40 45.20
N ILE A 221 -21.95 -18.29 46.00
CA ILE A 221 -21.67 -19.18 47.10
C ILE A 221 -22.13 -18.59 48.44
N ASN A 222 -21.83 -17.30 48.73
CA ASN A 222 -22.15 -16.68 50.01
C ASN A 222 -23.16 -15.49 49.90
N GLY A 223 -23.57 -15.11 48.69
CA GLY A 223 -24.54 -14.05 48.45
C GLY A 223 -24.00 -12.61 48.59
N GLU A 224 -22.76 -12.42 48.98
CA GLU A 224 -22.15 -11.09 49.18
C GLU A 224 -21.90 -10.38 47.83
N ARG A 225 -21.88 -9.05 47.87
CA ARG A 225 -21.46 -8.27 46.67
C ARG A 225 -19.96 -8.40 46.46
N ARG A 226 -19.58 -8.91 45.26
CA ARG A 226 -18.17 -9.10 44.90
C ARG A 226 -17.94 -8.72 43.45
N MET A 227 -16.74 -8.20 43.20
CA MET A 227 -16.26 -7.97 41.83
C MET A 227 -15.95 -9.31 41.16
N HIS A 228 -16.52 -9.53 40.00
CA HIS A 228 -16.19 -10.62 39.08
C HIS A 228 -15.16 -10.14 38.05
N ASN A 229 -13.93 -10.61 38.24
CA ASN A 229 -12.78 -10.12 37.45
C ASN A 229 -12.69 -10.71 36.02
N GLY A 230 -13.66 -11.53 35.63
CA GLY A 230 -13.65 -12.23 34.37
C GLY A 230 -15.04 -12.46 33.77
N THR A 231 -15.09 -13.40 32.89
CA THR A 231 -16.31 -13.86 32.19
C THR A 231 -16.39 -15.37 32.28
N ASP A 232 -17.58 -15.89 32.56
CA ASP A 232 -17.78 -17.33 32.75
C ASP A 232 -18.48 -17.95 31.52
N PHE A 233 -17.85 -19.00 30.96
CA PHE A 233 -18.34 -19.78 29.83
C PHE A 233 -18.61 -21.23 30.29
N ALA A 234 -19.85 -21.70 30.19
CA ALA A 234 -20.22 -23.06 30.56
C ALA A 234 -20.36 -23.93 29.29
N ALA A 235 -19.69 -25.07 29.30
CA ALA A 235 -19.82 -26.14 28.34
C ALA A 235 -19.71 -27.51 29.01
N ARG A 236 -19.65 -28.60 28.22
CA ARG A 236 -19.45 -29.95 28.78
C ARG A 236 -18.13 -30.05 29.55
N HIS A 237 -18.11 -30.86 30.60
CA HIS A 237 -16.87 -31.19 31.30
C HIS A 237 -15.84 -31.79 30.34
N GLY A 238 -14.60 -31.34 30.41
CA GLY A 238 -13.55 -31.73 29.47
C GLY A 238 -13.59 -31.02 28.12
N ALA A 239 -14.47 -30.03 27.89
CA ALA A 239 -14.42 -29.20 26.67
C ALA A 239 -13.05 -28.53 26.51
N PRO A 240 -12.44 -28.55 25.31
CA PRO A 240 -11.13 -27.97 25.11
C PRO A 240 -11.14 -26.44 25.31
N ILE A 241 -10.10 -25.95 25.96
CA ILE A 241 -9.85 -24.53 26.19
C ILE A 241 -8.63 -24.11 25.40
N TYR A 242 -8.74 -22.97 24.73
CA TYR A 242 -7.74 -22.48 23.78
C TYR A 242 -7.13 -21.16 24.21
N ALA A 243 -5.85 -20.95 23.87
CA ALA A 243 -5.19 -19.68 24.01
C ALA A 243 -5.84 -18.63 23.07
N THR A 244 -6.14 -17.45 23.61
CA THR A 244 -6.85 -16.40 22.88
C THR A 244 -5.92 -15.49 22.08
N ALA A 245 -4.61 -15.56 22.32
CA ALA A 245 -3.54 -14.85 21.63
C ALA A 245 -2.22 -15.61 21.77
N ASP A 246 -1.23 -15.22 20.97
CA ASP A 246 0.16 -15.67 21.13
C ASP A 246 0.73 -15.22 22.46
N GLY A 247 1.55 -16.05 23.11
CA GLY A 247 2.17 -15.65 24.36
C GLY A 247 3.02 -16.73 25.02
N THR A 248 3.42 -16.46 26.25
CA THR A 248 4.20 -17.40 27.07
C THR A 248 3.42 -17.75 28.35
N VAL A 249 3.35 -19.02 28.65
CA VAL A 249 2.70 -19.52 29.87
C VAL A 249 3.55 -19.10 31.09
N ILE A 250 3.00 -18.27 31.96
CA ILE A 250 3.67 -17.81 33.19
C ILE A 250 3.17 -18.52 34.45
N LYS A 251 2.03 -19.21 34.36
CA LYS A 251 1.49 -20.04 35.44
C LYS A 251 0.71 -21.22 34.86
N ALA A 252 0.97 -22.42 35.38
CA ALA A 252 0.25 -23.63 35.06
C ALA A 252 0.20 -24.50 36.34
N GLY A 253 -0.92 -24.55 37.03
CA GLY A 253 -1.01 -25.25 38.30
C GLY A 253 -2.23 -24.89 39.12
N TRP A 254 -2.14 -25.08 40.44
CA TRP A 254 -3.22 -24.78 41.40
C TRP A 254 -3.10 -23.35 41.92
N ALA A 255 -4.23 -22.64 42.04
CA ALA A 255 -4.31 -21.36 42.72
C ALA A 255 -5.58 -21.28 43.60
N THR A 256 -5.44 -20.69 44.79
CA THR A 256 -6.56 -20.51 45.74
C THR A 256 -7.69 -19.73 45.06
N GLY A 257 -8.90 -20.25 45.14
CA GLY A 257 -10.08 -19.69 44.51
C GLY A 257 -10.23 -20.12 43.04
N TYR A 258 -9.19 -20.12 42.25
CA TYR A 258 -9.20 -20.43 40.78
C TYR A 258 -9.17 -21.94 40.48
N GLY A 259 -8.70 -22.78 41.41
CA GLY A 259 -8.45 -24.19 41.15
C GLY A 259 -7.27 -24.39 40.19
N ARG A 260 -7.39 -25.30 39.23
CA ARG A 260 -6.39 -25.44 38.17
C ARG A 260 -6.52 -24.26 37.22
N ILE A 261 -5.40 -23.56 37.04
CA ILE A 261 -5.33 -22.30 36.25
C ILE A 261 -4.14 -22.34 35.31
N VAL A 262 -4.32 -21.79 34.11
CA VAL A 262 -3.27 -21.35 33.21
C VAL A 262 -3.31 -19.84 33.14
N THR A 263 -2.14 -19.19 33.22
CA THR A 263 -1.98 -17.76 32.94
C THR A 263 -0.98 -17.61 31.83
N ILE A 264 -1.33 -16.84 30.80
CA ILE A 264 -0.50 -16.57 29.65
C ILE A 264 -0.19 -15.07 29.66
N ARG A 265 1.08 -14.73 29.49
CA ARG A 265 1.54 -13.36 29.23
C ARG A 265 1.65 -13.18 27.73
N HIS A 266 0.97 -12.17 27.25
CA HIS A 266 1.01 -11.67 25.87
C HIS A 266 1.87 -10.42 25.79
N ASP A 267 2.00 -9.87 24.60
CA ASP A 267 2.61 -8.56 24.42
C ASP A 267 1.69 -7.43 24.97
N PHE A 268 2.14 -6.21 24.94
CA PHE A 268 1.40 -4.99 25.33
C PHE A 268 0.92 -4.96 26.80
N GLY A 269 1.63 -5.64 27.73
CA GLY A 269 1.22 -5.71 29.13
C GLY A 269 -0.04 -6.53 29.40
N ILE A 270 -0.49 -7.32 28.41
CA ILE A 270 -1.71 -8.11 28.51
C ILE A 270 -1.41 -9.49 29.09
N GLU A 271 -2.26 -9.93 30.03
CA GLU A 271 -2.28 -11.29 30.56
C GLU A 271 -3.68 -11.87 30.43
N THR A 272 -3.78 -13.17 30.10
CA THR A 272 -5.03 -13.92 30.17
C THR A 272 -4.97 -15.03 31.17
N ARG A 273 -6.11 -15.30 31.86
CA ARG A 273 -6.24 -16.36 32.87
C ARG A 273 -7.38 -17.28 32.49
N TYR A 274 -7.11 -18.58 32.63
CA TYR A 274 -8.04 -19.66 32.33
C TYR A 274 -8.16 -20.56 33.54
N ALA A 275 -9.26 -20.46 34.28
CA ALA A 275 -9.42 -21.11 35.58
C ALA A 275 -10.52 -22.17 35.58
N HIS A 276 -10.63 -22.88 36.72
CA HIS A 276 -11.53 -23.99 36.99
C HIS A 276 -11.33 -25.21 36.08
N LEU A 277 -10.10 -25.37 35.53
CA LEU A 277 -9.78 -26.43 34.59
C LEU A 277 -9.87 -27.82 35.23
N SER A 278 -10.27 -28.84 34.47
CA SER A 278 -10.17 -30.25 34.85
C SER A 278 -8.76 -30.81 34.56
N ARG A 279 -8.12 -30.30 33.53
CA ARG A 279 -6.76 -30.69 33.09
C ARG A 279 -6.02 -29.50 32.50
N ILE A 280 -4.74 -29.38 32.85
CA ILE A 280 -3.79 -28.45 32.22
C ILE A 280 -3.00 -29.24 31.16
N ARG A 281 -2.77 -28.66 30.00
CA ARG A 281 -2.08 -29.30 28.88
C ARG A 281 -0.75 -28.62 28.50
N VAL A 282 -0.37 -27.58 29.23
CA VAL A 282 0.83 -26.77 29.02
C VAL A 282 1.61 -26.62 30.31
N SER A 283 2.87 -26.25 30.20
CA SER A 283 3.79 -26.02 31.35
C SER A 283 4.25 -24.56 31.38
N VAL A 284 4.70 -24.11 32.53
CA VAL A 284 5.31 -22.76 32.67
C VAL A 284 6.55 -22.67 31.74
N GLY A 285 6.66 -21.62 31.00
CA GLY A 285 7.71 -21.37 30.02
C GLY A 285 7.35 -21.77 28.59
N ASP A 286 6.27 -22.55 28.39
CA ASP A 286 5.83 -22.91 27.03
C ASP A 286 5.39 -21.66 26.27
N ARG A 287 5.78 -21.58 24.99
CA ARG A 287 5.22 -20.63 24.03
C ARG A 287 3.96 -21.25 23.43
N VAL A 288 2.90 -20.47 23.35
CA VAL A 288 1.62 -20.88 22.77
C VAL A 288 1.22 -19.87 21.69
N SER A 289 0.60 -20.38 20.65
CA SER A 289 -0.01 -19.57 19.61
C SER A 289 -1.50 -19.45 19.82
N ARG A 290 -2.11 -18.43 19.27
CA ARG A 290 -3.56 -18.23 19.25
C ARG A 290 -4.25 -19.47 18.71
N GLY A 291 -5.12 -20.06 19.49
CA GLY A 291 -5.85 -21.27 19.11
C GLY A 291 -5.23 -22.59 19.57
N ASP A 292 -4.08 -22.58 20.24
CA ASP A 292 -3.50 -23.77 20.87
C ASP A 292 -4.35 -24.23 22.04
N GLN A 293 -4.55 -25.54 22.18
CA GLN A 293 -5.27 -26.13 23.31
C GLN A 293 -4.38 -26.11 24.55
N ILE A 294 -4.78 -25.35 25.56
CA ILE A 294 -4.02 -25.15 26.82
C ILE A 294 -4.58 -25.90 28.01
N GLY A 295 -5.82 -26.39 27.92
CA GLY A 295 -6.47 -27.12 29.01
C GLY A 295 -7.83 -27.68 28.62
N ASP A 296 -8.49 -28.28 29.60
CA ASP A 296 -9.84 -28.82 29.48
C ASP A 296 -10.74 -28.20 30.56
N MET A 297 -11.97 -27.84 30.21
CA MET A 297 -12.96 -27.24 31.12
C MET A 297 -13.29 -28.17 32.26
N GLY A 298 -13.41 -27.63 33.46
CA GLY A 298 -13.72 -28.40 34.63
C GLY A 298 -14.57 -27.66 35.67
N ASN A 299 -14.42 -28.09 36.93
CA ASN A 299 -15.11 -27.55 38.08
C ASN A 299 -14.17 -27.55 39.30
N SER A 300 -12.91 -27.20 39.14
CA SER A 300 -11.90 -27.17 40.18
C SER A 300 -11.87 -25.84 40.90
N GLY A 301 -11.44 -25.84 42.19
CA GLY A 301 -11.39 -24.65 43.01
C GLY A 301 -12.75 -24.17 43.51
N ARG A 302 -12.95 -22.84 43.61
CA ARG A 302 -14.20 -22.23 44.11
C ARG A 302 -15.17 -22.05 42.94
N SER A 303 -15.91 -23.09 42.61
CA SER A 303 -16.84 -23.14 41.49
C SER A 303 -18.13 -23.88 41.88
N THR A 304 -19.26 -23.48 41.32
CA THR A 304 -20.58 -24.07 41.57
C THR A 304 -21.01 -25.07 40.52
N GLY A 305 -20.26 -25.18 39.42
CA GLY A 305 -20.55 -26.09 38.30
C GLY A 305 -19.49 -26.00 37.19
N THR A 306 -19.57 -26.89 36.23
CA THR A 306 -18.59 -26.94 35.13
C THR A 306 -18.63 -25.68 34.29
N HIS A 307 -17.55 -24.87 34.29
CA HIS A 307 -17.37 -23.68 33.47
C HIS A 307 -15.88 -23.29 33.37
N LEU A 308 -15.55 -22.48 32.40
CA LEU A 308 -14.32 -21.72 32.31
C LEU A 308 -14.55 -20.33 32.92
N HIS A 309 -13.74 -19.95 33.89
CA HIS A 309 -13.58 -18.55 34.30
C HIS A 309 -12.40 -17.96 33.52
N TYR A 310 -12.69 -16.95 32.68
CA TYR A 310 -11.72 -16.30 31.77
C TYR A 310 -11.53 -14.84 32.15
N GLU A 311 -10.27 -14.43 32.38
CA GLU A 311 -9.91 -13.05 32.68
C GLU A 311 -8.97 -12.52 31.55
N VAL A 312 -9.13 -11.24 31.24
CA VAL A 312 -8.15 -10.42 30.54
C VAL A 312 -7.67 -9.34 31.51
N ARG A 313 -6.37 -9.14 31.55
CA ARG A 313 -5.76 -8.12 32.41
C ARG A 313 -4.80 -7.28 31.59
N ILE A 314 -4.80 -5.96 31.84
CA ILE A 314 -3.85 -5.01 31.26
C ILE A 314 -3.06 -4.43 32.43
N ASP A 315 -1.74 -4.53 32.38
CA ASP A 315 -0.83 -4.07 33.46
C ASP A 315 -1.24 -4.55 34.84
N GLY A 316 -1.74 -5.78 34.92
CA GLY A 316 -2.19 -6.42 36.16
C GLY A 316 -3.63 -6.11 36.56
N GLU A 317 -4.31 -5.13 35.97
CA GLU A 317 -5.70 -4.77 36.29
C GLU A 317 -6.69 -5.57 35.42
N PRO A 318 -7.76 -6.16 36.02
CA PRO A 318 -8.75 -6.92 35.28
C PRO A 318 -9.64 -6.00 34.47
N VAL A 319 -9.82 -6.33 33.20
CA VAL A 319 -10.70 -5.65 32.23
C VAL A 319 -11.78 -6.58 31.71
N ASN A 320 -12.85 -6.05 31.17
CA ASN A 320 -13.95 -6.85 30.65
C ASN A 320 -13.53 -7.65 29.38
N PRO A 321 -13.41 -9.00 29.48
CA PRO A 321 -12.98 -9.84 28.35
C PRO A 321 -13.89 -9.73 27.12
N MET A 322 -15.18 -9.45 27.34
CA MET A 322 -16.15 -9.35 26.24
C MET A 322 -15.93 -8.14 25.33
N LYS A 323 -15.16 -7.12 25.77
CA LYS A 323 -14.77 -6.03 24.87
C LYS A 323 -13.87 -6.54 23.75
N PHE A 324 -12.92 -7.42 24.07
CA PHE A 324 -12.00 -8.03 23.09
C PHE A 324 -12.74 -8.99 22.16
N ILE A 325 -13.51 -9.93 22.73
CA ILE A 325 -14.21 -10.95 21.96
C ILE A 325 -15.25 -10.35 21.01
N LYS A 326 -16.02 -9.33 21.46
CA LYS A 326 -17.02 -8.68 20.61
C LYS A 326 -16.37 -7.85 19.50
N ALA A 327 -15.35 -7.07 19.84
CA ALA A 327 -14.63 -6.27 18.86
C ALA A 327 -14.10 -7.11 17.70
N ALA A 328 -13.62 -8.34 17.99
CA ALA A 328 -13.14 -9.25 16.96
C ALA A 328 -14.25 -9.83 16.07
N ARG A 329 -15.46 -10.07 16.62
CA ARG A 329 -16.60 -10.61 15.86
C ARG A 329 -17.11 -9.67 14.77
N ASP A 330 -16.90 -8.38 14.96
CA ASP A 330 -17.34 -7.36 14.00
C ASP A 330 -16.35 -7.22 12.83
N VAL A 331 -15.18 -7.88 12.93
CA VAL A 331 -14.09 -7.80 11.92
C VAL A 331 -13.80 -9.14 11.25
N PHE A 332 -14.00 -10.26 11.96
CA PHE A 332 -13.74 -11.64 11.51
C PHE A 332 -14.99 -12.50 11.61
#